data_eef884ef3268c8cbf598da731465c27a
#
_entry.id   eef884ef3268c8cbf598da731465c27a
#
_cell.length_a   1.000
_cell.length_b   1.000
_cell.length_c   1.000
_cell.angle_alpha   90.00
_cell.angle_beta   90.00
_cell.angle_gamma   90.00
#
_symmetry.space_group_name_H-M   'P 1'
#
loop_
_entity.id
_entity.type
_entity.pdbx_description
1 polymer ?
#
loop_
_entity_poly.entity_id
_entity_poly.type
_entity_poly.pdbx_seq_one_letter_code
_entity_poly.pdbx_strand_id
1 'polypeptide(L)'
;MSPRMNPQPSDRLHFDVQLSSARVVIAMLACLCLIELHPIREVANALAFLIAYLIVSIGILLAERALRRYNWRLPLVCDVAVVGVFLYISPEVMPAWFLLFFVAFAAGYRLNLRFALTLCFGLLLLAVALDMHRADRLNGSYVLLYSMPFLTASFLGAAGMAFLGDRNRLFATQQDFLSRLSTTMHVELGLAESLRLLLEEIAAEFQTEVALLAFRDADLERIFLWRLKAGESERLIPDNLPLTRADGFLLDDMEASLCWNSLEGRGTGFGWDRRDGSTLKILPRIPGPTQQEFGIRNLLTVPFDQDNHAAGRLFLVNRKPTRSPFTKDDLAWFERIARHVSGSLENVFLLRHLRARAIEAERSRISRDLHDGILQTLLSIEIQLDVLRRKVPNQPEQLEAGLSSLQQTVRNEGGELRHMVTDLRPLRVQSADLVDLMRGFGERFRNESALALDLLVDSAELHAPDRVCREIFQIYREALNNIKKHAKASHVVVKLTQDDSRLVLVVDDNGEGFSFAGRFTGDELDRLRLGPISIKERTRTVGGVLTVESNPGHGARLTIEVPLG
;
A
#
# COMPACT_ATOMS: atom_id res chain seq x y z
N MET A 1 2.18 -29.13 -10.28
CA MET A 1 2.80 -28.73 -8.98
C MET A 1 3.32 -27.32 -9.18
N SER A 2 2.53 -26.30 -8.87
CA SER A 2 2.99 -24.91 -8.97
C SER A 2 3.77 -24.53 -7.70
N PRO A 3 4.80 -23.68 -7.77
CA PRO A 3 5.51 -23.23 -6.61
C PRO A 3 4.56 -22.38 -5.75
N ARG A 4 4.14 -22.93 -4.61
CA ARG A 4 3.46 -22.17 -3.58
C ARG A 4 4.47 -21.09 -3.14
N MET A 5 4.14 -19.82 -3.34
CA MET A 5 4.91 -18.71 -2.78
C MET A 5 5.15 -18.97 -1.29
N ASN A 6 6.40 -19.02 -0.92
CA ASN A 6 6.81 -19.16 0.47
C ASN A 6 6.45 -17.88 1.21
N PRO A 7 5.65 -17.94 2.30
CA PRO A 7 5.38 -16.74 3.10
C PRO A 7 6.66 -16.13 3.65
N GLN A 8 6.63 -14.82 3.85
CA GLN A 8 7.79 -14.06 4.32
C GLN A 8 8.35 -14.56 5.66
N PRO A 9 9.66 -14.35 5.94
CA PRO A 9 10.36 -15.04 7.04
C PRO A 9 9.93 -14.66 8.46
N SER A 10 9.30 -13.49 8.69
CA SER A 10 9.05 -12.94 10.03
C SER A 10 7.91 -13.61 10.80
N ASP A 11 6.77 -13.86 10.16
CA ASP A 11 5.56 -14.36 10.87
C ASP A 11 5.58 -15.88 11.07
N ARG A 12 6.20 -16.61 10.14
CA ARG A 12 6.54 -18.01 10.36
C ARG A 12 7.49 -18.18 11.54
N LEU A 13 8.35 -17.21 11.80
CA LEU A 13 9.30 -17.26 12.91
C LEU A 13 8.59 -17.31 14.26
N HIS A 14 7.54 -16.50 14.46
CA HIS A 14 6.78 -16.44 15.70
C HIS A 14 6.05 -17.75 16.00
N PHE A 15 5.42 -18.34 14.98
CA PHE A 15 4.65 -19.56 15.18
C PHE A 15 5.54 -20.81 15.30
N ASP A 16 6.65 -20.88 14.58
CA ASP A 16 7.61 -21.99 14.71
C ASP A 16 8.26 -21.97 16.09
N VAL A 17 8.53 -20.80 16.68
CA VAL A 17 9.01 -20.65 18.05
C VAL A 17 7.93 -21.12 19.04
N GLN A 18 6.65 -20.80 18.82
CA GLN A 18 5.54 -21.29 19.64
C GLN A 18 5.41 -22.83 19.57
N LEU A 19 5.55 -23.40 18.37
CA LEU A 19 5.50 -24.86 18.18
C LEU A 19 6.68 -25.55 18.86
N SER A 20 7.87 -24.96 18.80
CA SER A 20 9.06 -25.48 19.49
C SER A 20 8.95 -25.33 21.00
N SER A 21 8.35 -24.24 21.50
CA SER A 21 8.03 -24.08 22.93
C SER A 21 7.00 -25.10 23.39
N ALA A 22 5.95 -25.35 22.61
CA ALA A 22 4.94 -26.37 22.90
C ALA A 22 5.57 -27.77 22.97
N ARG A 23 6.54 -28.10 22.12
CA ARG A 23 7.31 -29.35 22.14
C ARG A 23 8.00 -29.54 23.51
N VAL A 24 8.67 -28.51 24.02
CA VAL A 24 9.34 -28.55 25.31
C VAL A 24 8.34 -28.80 26.44
N VAL A 25 7.22 -28.09 26.46
CA VAL A 25 6.17 -28.26 27.49
C VAL A 25 5.59 -29.68 27.45
N ILE A 26 5.31 -30.20 26.26
CA ILE A 26 4.74 -31.55 26.09
C ILE A 26 5.75 -32.63 26.49
N ALA A 27 7.03 -32.49 26.16
CA ALA A 27 8.07 -33.39 26.61
C ALA A 27 8.18 -33.40 28.17
N MET A 28 8.08 -32.22 28.78
CA MET A 28 8.07 -32.10 30.25
C MET A 28 6.83 -32.75 30.88
N LEU A 29 5.64 -32.51 30.30
CA LEU A 29 4.39 -33.15 30.78
C LEU A 29 4.45 -34.66 30.66
N ALA A 30 5.02 -35.20 29.57
CA ALA A 30 5.20 -36.63 29.38
C ALA A 30 6.14 -37.22 30.44
N CYS A 31 7.24 -36.52 30.81
CA CYS A 31 8.11 -36.92 31.90
C CYS A 31 7.38 -36.94 33.26
N LEU A 32 6.64 -35.89 33.59
CA LEU A 32 5.88 -35.77 34.84
C LEU A 32 4.81 -36.86 34.96
N CYS A 33 4.06 -37.09 33.87
CA CYS A 33 3.04 -38.14 33.83
C CYS A 33 3.64 -39.53 34.08
N LEU A 34 4.81 -39.82 33.54
CA LEU A 34 5.49 -41.09 33.73
C LEU A 34 5.95 -41.27 35.20
N ILE A 35 6.43 -40.22 35.84
CA ILE A 35 6.89 -40.24 37.26
C ILE A 35 5.71 -40.41 38.22
N GLU A 36 4.56 -39.78 37.95
CA GLU A 36 3.38 -39.89 38.81
C GLU A 36 2.72 -41.28 38.75
N LEU A 37 2.73 -41.89 37.56
CA LEU A 37 2.01 -43.17 37.35
C LEU A 37 2.78 -44.40 37.81
N HIS A 38 4.11 -44.34 37.87
CA HIS A 38 4.94 -45.51 38.13
C HIS A 38 6.16 -45.25 39.01
N PRO A 39 6.61 -46.25 39.78
CA PRO A 39 7.87 -46.18 40.51
C PRO A 39 9.04 -45.99 39.55
N ILE A 40 9.94 -45.05 39.83
CA ILE A 40 11.07 -44.65 38.97
C ILE A 40 11.91 -45.85 38.52
N ARG A 41 12.04 -46.89 39.36
CA ARG A 41 12.84 -48.08 39.02
C ARG A 41 12.28 -48.88 37.82
N GLU A 42 10.96 -48.87 37.64
CA GLU A 42 10.28 -49.63 36.56
C GLU A 42 10.33 -48.90 35.21
N VAL A 43 10.37 -47.57 35.28
CA VAL A 43 10.28 -46.72 34.06
C VAL A 43 11.60 -45.97 33.77
N ALA A 44 12.68 -46.33 34.42
CA ALA A 44 13.97 -45.62 34.35
C ALA A 44 14.46 -45.41 32.91
N ASN A 45 14.34 -46.42 32.05
CA ASN A 45 14.77 -46.35 30.64
C ASN A 45 13.88 -45.42 29.83
N ALA A 46 12.55 -45.49 30.01
CA ALA A 46 11.59 -44.62 29.35
C ALA A 46 11.74 -43.17 29.80
N LEU A 47 11.97 -42.96 31.10
CA LEU A 47 12.20 -41.63 31.66
C LEU A 47 13.51 -41.02 31.16
N ALA A 48 14.60 -41.79 31.13
CA ALA A 48 15.88 -41.33 30.59
C ALA A 48 15.76 -40.95 29.11
N PHE A 49 14.99 -41.71 28.33
CA PHE A 49 14.71 -41.40 26.93
C PHE A 49 13.90 -40.09 26.79
N LEU A 50 12.85 -39.87 27.57
CA LEU A 50 12.07 -38.63 27.53
C LEU A 50 12.88 -37.41 28.00
N ILE A 51 13.76 -37.57 29.00
CA ILE A 51 14.69 -36.49 29.40
C ILE A 51 15.65 -36.15 28.27
N ALA A 52 16.20 -37.16 27.57
CA ALA A 52 17.03 -36.91 26.40
C ALA A 52 16.27 -36.16 25.31
N TYR A 53 15.02 -36.56 25.05
CA TYR A 53 14.15 -35.83 24.11
C TYR A 53 13.85 -34.39 24.57
N LEU A 54 13.65 -34.16 25.85
CA LEU A 54 13.46 -32.82 26.42
C LEU A 54 14.69 -31.94 26.18
N ILE A 55 15.90 -32.47 26.40
CA ILE A 55 17.16 -31.77 26.12
C ILE A 55 17.27 -31.43 24.62
N VAL A 56 16.98 -32.39 23.75
CA VAL A 56 16.96 -32.17 22.29
C VAL A 56 15.92 -31.11 21.92
N SER A 57 14.73 -31.14 22.53
CA SER A 57 13.65 -30.16 22.28
C SER A 57 14.06 -28.74 22.68
N ILE A 58 14.76 -28.58 23.80
CA ILE A 58 15.36 -27.29 24.22
C ILE A 58 16.43 -26.86 23.22
N GLY A 59 17.30 -27.81 22.79
CA GLY A 59 18.30 -27.53 21.76
C GLY A 59 17.69 -27.06 20.44
N ILE A 60 16.62 -27.70 19.97
CA ILE A 60 15.86 -27.27 18.79
C ILE A 60 15.28 -25.88 18.96
N LEU A 61 14.69 -25.57 20.13
CA LEU A 61 14.14 -24.25 20.44
C LEU A 61 15.22 -23.17 20.38
N LEU A 62 16.37 -23.41 20.97
CA LEU A 62 17.50 -22.47 20.97
C LEU A 62 18.13 -22.32 19.55
N ALA A 63 18.18 -23.41 18.80
CA ALA A 63 18.75 -23.44 17.45
C ALA A 63 17.75 -23.16 16.32
N GLU A 64 16.51 -22.80 16.63
CA GLU A 64 15.40 -22.65 15.66
C GLU A 64 15.80 -21.81 14.44
N ARG A 65 16.47 -20.67 14.67
CA ARG A 65 16.93 -19.76 13.60
C ARG A 65 17.97 -20.39 12.68
N ALA A 66 18.82 -21.25 13.20
CA ALA A 66 19.88 -21.92 12.44
C ALA A 66 19.36 -23.15 11.69
N LEU A 67 18.54 -23.98 12.35
CA LEU A 67 17.94 -25.18 11.76
C LEU A 67 17.04 -24.89 10.57
N ARG A 68 16.36 -23.75 10.55
CA ARG A 68 15.51 -23.31 9.44
C ARG A 68 16.25 -23.14 8.12
N ARG A 69 17.53 -22.75 8.15
CA ARG A 69 18.39 -22.64 6.96
C ARG A 69 18.67 -24.00 6.30
N TYR A 70 18.69 -25.08 7.10
CA TYR A 70 19.10 -26.39 6.63
C TYR A 70 17.93 -27.31 6.26
N ASN A 71 16.99 -27.52 7.15
CA ASN A 71 15.84 -28.39 6.87
C ASN A 71 14.69 -28.16 7.87
N TRP A 72 13.65 -27.47 7.45
CA TRP A 72 12.46 -27.20 8.26
C TRP A 72 11.64 -28.45 8.65
N ARG A 73 11.88 -29.59 7.97
CA ARG A 73 11.22 -30.89 8.25
C ARG A 73 11.89 -31.69 9.35
N LEU A 74 13.14 -31.40 9.65
CA LEU A 74 13.95 -32.18 10.58
C LEU A 74 13.31 -32.30 11.98
N PRO A 75 12.78 -31.23 12.62
CA PRO A 75 12.14 -31.36 13.92
C PRO A 75 10.94 -32.31 13.92
N LEU A 76 10.12 -32.32 12.87
CA LEU A 76 8.97 -33.23 12.78
C LEU A 76 9.42 -34.69 12.61
N VAL A 77 10.47 -34.96 11.85
CA VAL A 77 11.04 -36.31 11.71
C VAL A 77 11.57 -36.81 13.05
N CYS A 78 12.23 -35.95 13.81
CA CYS A 78 12.68 -36.28 15.17
C CYS A 78 11.49 -36.62 16.09
N ASP A 79 10.43 -35.81 16.07
CA ASP A 79 9.22 -36.02 16.89
C ASP A 79 8.55 -37.38 16.56
N VAL A 80 8.44 -37.72 15.26
CA VAL A 80 7.88 -38.99 14.81
C VAL A 80 8.75 -40.18 15.26
N ALA A 81 10.08 -40.05 15.11
CA ALA A 81 11.00 -41.09 15.56
C ALA A 81 10.92 -41.32 17.08
N VAL A 82 10.81 -40.22 17.84
CA VAL A 82 10.68 -40.30 19.30
C VAL A 82 9.40 -41.02 19.71
N VAL A 83 8.25 -40.74 19.08
CA VAL A 83 6.99 -41.47 19.34
C VAL A 83 7.17 -42.96 19.07
N GLY A 84 7.74 -43.32 17.90
CA GLY A 84 7.96 -44.72 17.54
C GLY A 84 8.88 -45.47 18.52
N VAL A 85 9.99 -44.86 18.91
CA VAL A 85 10.94 -45.45 19.88
C VAL A 85 10.32 -45.52 21.28
N PHE A 86 9.59 -44.50 21.70
CA PHE A 86 8.92 -44.49 22.99
C PHE A 86 7.86 -45.59 23.09
N LEU A 87 7.06 -45.81 22.09
CA LEU A 87 6.08 -46.91 21.98
C LEU A 87 6.77 -48.29 22.08
N TYR A 88 8.02 -48.40 21.62
CA TYR A 88 8.79 -49.65 21.72
C TYR A 88 9.34 -49.88 23.14
N ILE A 89 9.90 -48.82 23.79
CA ILE A 89 10.57 -48.91 25.07
C ILE A 89 9.58 -48.99 26.25
N SER A 90 8.50 -48.20 26.19
CA SER A 90 7.54 -48.09 27.29
C SER A 90 6.34 -49.01 27.06
N PRO A 91 5.97 -49.85 28.07
CA PRO A 91 4.70 -50.57 28.03
C PRO A 91 3.51 -49.64 28.24
N GLU A 92 3.75 -48.43 28.78
CA GLU A 92 2.71 -47.49 29.12
C GLU A 92 2.40 -46.56 27.97
N VAL A 93 1.15 -46.53 27.57
CA VAL A 93 0.67 -45.77 26.40
C VAL A 93 0.34 -44.32 26.77
N MET A 94 0.06 -44.02 28.04
CA MET A 94 -0.42 -42.68 28.44
C MET A 94 0.51 -41.50 28.07
N PRO A 95 1.82 -41.52 28.35
CA PRO A 95 2.72 -40.44 27.96
C PRO A 95 2.89 -40.33 26.45
N ALA A 96 2.77 -41.42 25.71
CA ALA A 96 2.86 -41.45 24.24
C ALA A 96 1.76 -40.60 23.57
N TRP A 97 0.63 -40.42 24.21
CA TRP A 97 -0.50 -39.67 23.69
C TRP A 97 -0.21 -38.20 23.56
N PHE A 98 0.41 -37.62 24.58
CA PHE A 98 0.81 -36.21 24.49
C PHE A 98 1.72 -35.97 23.30
N LEU A 99 2.68 -36.90 23.09
CA LEU A 99 3.59 -36.84 21.96
C LEU A 99 2.88 -37.08 20.63
N LEU A 100 1.96 -38.07 20.57
CA LEU A 100 1.19 -38.37 19.35
C LEU A 100 0.29 -37.19 18.95
N PHE A 101 -0.42 -36.57 19.88
CA PHE A 101 -1.27 -35.42 19.61
C PHE A 101 -0.46 -34.22 19.14
N PHE A 102 0.71 -34.01 19.74
CA PHE A 102 1.62 -32.97 19.27
C PHE A 102 2.13 -33.23 17.84
N VAL A 103 2.57 -34.46 17.55
CA VAL A 103 3.02 -34.83 16.21
C VAL A 103 1.89 -34.68 15.19
N ALA A 104 0.68 -35.07 15.55
CA ALA A 104 -0.50 -34.91 14.68
C ALA A 104 -0.78 -33.45 14.36
N PHE A 105 -0.76 -32.58 15.37
CA PHE A 105 -0.92 -31.14 15.19
C PHE A 105 0.21 -30.55 14.36
N ALA A 106 1.46 -30.86 14.68
CA ALA A 106 2.63 -30.35 13.98
C ALA A 106 2.68 -30.81 12.51
N ALA A 107 2.28 -32.05 12.22
CA ALA A 107 2.18 -32.57 10.87
C ALA A 107 1.04 -31.89 10.08
N GLY A 108 -0.14 -31.70 10.68
CA GLY A 108 -1.25 -30.94 10.08
C GLY A 108 -0.84 -29.52 9.74
N TYR A 109 -0.19 -28.84 10.66
CA TYR A 109 0.29 -27.48 10.48
C TYR A 109 1.40 -27.37 9.41
N ARG A 110 2.44 -28.25 9.49
CA ARG A 110 3.62 -28.15 8.62
C ARG A 110 3.41 -28.71 7.21
N LEU A 111 2.61 -29.73 7.06
CA LEU A 111 2.42 -30.44 5.80
C LEU A 111 1.00 -30.27 5.22
N ASN A 112 0.08 -31.13 5.60
CA ASN A 112 -1.35 -31.04 5.30
C ASN A 112 -2.13 -32.12 6.09
N LEU A 113 -3.46 -31.96 6.14
CA LEU A 113 -4.34 -32.89 6.85
C LEU A 113 -4.19 -34.34 6.36
N ARG A 114 -4.11 -34.57 5.05
CA ARG A 114 -4.00 -35.92 4.48
C ARG A 114 -2.76 -36.66 4.93
N PHE A 115 -1.63 -35.96 4.90
CA PHE A 115 -0.35 -36.52 5.36
C PHE A 115 -0.35 -36.75 6.87
N ALA A 116 -0.88 -35.83 7.66
CA ALA A 116 -0.99 -35.99 9.11
C ALA A 116 -1.86 -37.20 9.49
N LEU A 117 -3.00 -37.41 8.82
CA LEU A 117 -3.87 -38.56 9.03
C LEU A 117 -3.19 -39.88 8.65
N THR A 118 -2.47 -39.94 7.54
CA THR A 118 -1.72 -41.15 7.14
C THR A 118 -0.60 -41.46 8.12
N LEU A 119 0.10 -40.43 8.63
CA LEU A 119 1.12 -40.59 9.64
C LEU A 119 0.56 -41.09 10.98
N CYS A 120 -0.54 -40.48 11.47
CA CYS A 120 -1.22 -40.93 12.68
C CYS A 120 -1.72 -42.37 12.57
N PHE A 121 -2.28 -42.75 11.41
CA PHE A 121 -2.72 -44.11 11.15
C PHE A 121 -1.55 -45.12 11.16
N GLY A 122 -0.41 -44.75 10.57
CA GLY A 122 0.83 -45.54 10.61
C GLY A 122 1.37 -45.76 12.02
N LEU A 123 1.41 -44.70 12.83
CA LEU A 123 1.83 -44.78 14.23
C LEU A 123 0.87 -45.62 15.07
N LEU A 124 -0.41 -45.53 14.80
CA LEU A 124 -1.43 -46.36 15.45
C LEU A 124 -1.25 -47.84 15.11
N LEU A 125 -1.06 -48.17 13.82
CA LEU A 125 -0.77 -49.54 13.41
C LEU A 125 0.49 -50.11 14.07
N LEU A 126 1.52 -49.27 14.20
CA LEU A 126 2.74 -49.64 14.92
C LEU A 126 2.45 -49.93 16.38
N ALA A 127 1.66 -49.08 17.06
CA ALA A 127 1.27 -49.29 18.45
C ALA A 127 0.50 -50.63 18.61
N VAL A 128 -0.49 -50.89 17.75
CA VAL A 128 -1.24 -52.17 17.75
C VAL A 128 -0.32 -53.37 17.52
N ALA A 129 0.60 -53.29 16.56
CA ALA A 129 1.54 -54.38 16.27
C ALA A 129 2.48 -54.67 17.46
N LEU A 130 2.96 -53.62 18.15
CA LEU A 130 3.77 -53.77 19.35
C LEU A 130 2.99 -54.35 20.51
N ASP A 131 1.73 -53.94 20.70
CA ASP A 131 0.85 -54.51 21.73
C ASP A 131 0.49 -55.95 21.45
N MET A 132 0.20 -56.33 20.21
CA MET A 132 0.00 -57.72 19.84
C MET A 132 1.24 -58.59 20.11
N HIS A 133 2.43 -58.07 19.73
CA HIS A 133 3.69 -58.80 20.00
C HIS A 133 3.96 -59.00 21.50
N ARG A 134 3.55 -58.04 22.34
CA ARG A 134 3.64 -58.15 23.81
C ARG A 134 2.55 -59.10 24.35
N ALA A 135 1.33 -59.08 23.80
CA ALA A 135 0.20 -59.90 24.19
C ALA A 135 0.41 -61.38 23.94
N ASP A 136 1.11 -61.77 22.87
CA ASP A 136 1.52 -63.14 22.58
C ASP A 136 2.34 -63.80 23.73
N ARG A 137 3.00 -62.95 24.54
CA ARG A 137 3.75 -63.36 25.73
C ARG A 137 2.90 -63.46 27.00
N LEU A 138 1.64 -62.92 27.04
CA LEU A 138 0.84 -62.69 28.23
C LEU A 138 -0.61 -63.27 28.21
N ASN A 139 -0.97 -64.26 27.39
CA ASN A 139 -2.34 -64.75 27.18
C ASN A 139 -3.31 -63.71 26.61
N GLY A 140 -3.25 -63.58 25.31
CA GLY A 140 -3.71 -62.45 24.51
C GLY A 140 -5.18 -62.09 24.37
N SER A 141 -6.14 -62.79 24.98
CA SER A 141 -7.56 -62.46 24.73
C SER A 141 -8.06 -61.20 25.47
N TYR A 142 -7.47 -60.85 26.60
CA TYR A 142 -7.89 -59.70 27.40
C TYR A 142 -7.33 -58.34 26.86
N VAL A 143 -6.17 -58.35 26.24
CA VAL A 143 -5.50 -57.14 25.79
C VAL A 143 -6.28 -56.50 24.64
N LEU A 144 -6.81 -57.28 23.71
CA LEU A 144 -7.51 -56.75 22.52
C LEU A 144 -8.84 -56.05 22.89
N LEU A 145 -9.56 -56.57 23.91
CA LEU A 145 -10.88 -56.01 24.27
C LEU A 145 -10.78 -54.65 24.95
N TYR A 146 -9.71 -54.42 25.74
CA TYR A 146 -9.49 -53.15 26.47
C TYR A 146 -8.70 -52.13 25.66
N SER A 147 -7.84 -52.54 24.72
CA SER A 147 -7.04 -51.64 23.92
C SER A 147 -7.79 -50.98 22.77
N MET A 148 -8.81 -51.67 22.18
CA MET A 148 -9.54 -51.14 21.02
C MET A 148 -10.32 -49.84 21.27
N PRO A 149 -11.11 -49.65 22.33
CA PRO A 149 -11.76 -48.35 22.59
C PRO A 149 -10.77 -47.24 22.79
N PHE A 150 -9.65 -47.56 23.41
CA PHE A 150 -8.60 -46.63 23.71
C PHE A 150 -7.83 -46.20 22.48
N LEU A 151 -7.52 -47.10 21.55
CA LEU A 151 -6.90 -46.83 20.27
C LEU A 151 -7.81 -46.02 19.33
N THR A 152 -9.12 -46.29 19.34
CA THR A 152 -10.09 -45.49 18.57
C THR A 152 -10.20 -44.07 19.10
N ALA A 153 -10.22 -43.85 20.41
CA ALA A 153 -10.22 -42.55 21.02
C ALA A 153 -8.92 -41.76 20.71
N SER A 154 -7.76 -42.46 20.70
CA SER A 154 -6.48 -41.88 20.29
C SER A 154 -6.49 -41.37 18.86
N PHE A 155 -6.98 -42.22 17.96
CA PHE A 155 -7.05 -41.86 16.55
C PHE A 155 -7.96 -40.65 16.32
N LEU A 156 -9.13 -40.64 16.96
CA LEU A 156 -10.05 -39.51 16.91
C LEU A 156 -9.41 -38.21 17.46
N GLY A 157 -8.72 -38.30 18.60
CA GLY A 157 -7.99 -37.17 19.18
C GLY A 157 -6.87 -36.69 18.27
N ALA A 158 -6.04 -37.59 17.73
CA ALA A 158 -4.97 -37.25 16.80
C ALA A 158 -5.51 -36.66 15.49
N ALA A 159 -6.61 -37.19 14.94
CA ALA A 159 -7.28 -36.66 13.78
C ALA A 159 -7.81 -35.24 14.03
N GLY A 160 -8.42 -35.00 15.20
CA GLY A 160 -8.85 -33.68 15.63
C GLY A 160 -7.68 -32.69 15.73
N MET A 161 -6.56 -33.09 16.32
CA MET A 161 -5.36 -32.25 16.42
C MET A 161 -4.73 -31.98 15.06
N ALA A 162 -4.69 -32.96 14.15
CA ALA A 162 -4.23 -32.77 12.77
C ALA A 162 -5.11 -31.79 12.00
N PHE A 163 -6.43 -31.87 12.18
CA PHE A 163 -7.38 -30.92 11.63
C PHE A 163 -7.17 -29.51 12.16
N LEU A 164 -6.99 -29.35 13.47
CA LEU A 164 -6.68 -28.06 14.07
C LEU A 164 -5.36 -27.49 13.55
N GLY A 165 -4.34 -28.31 13.41
CA GLY A 165 -3.06 -27.91 12.82
C GLY A 165 -3.20 -27.39 11.40
N ASP A 166 -3.95 -28.10 10.55
CA ASP A 166 -4.20 -27.68 9.16
C ASP A 166 -5.04 -26.38 9.08
N ARG A 167 -6.04 -26.24 9.97
CA ARG A 167 -6.84 -25.01 10.07
C ARG A 167 -5.98 -23.82 10.53
N ASN A 168 -5.12 -23.99 11.52
CA ASN A 168 -4.21 -22.94 11.96
C ASN A 168 -3.22 -22.53 10.86
N ARG A 169 -2.75 -23.49 10.07
CA ARG A 169 -1.89 -23.17 8.92
C ARG A 169 -2.62 -22.29 7.91
N LEU A 170 -3.85 -22.67 7.54
CA LEU A 170 -4.66 -21.90 6.60
C LEU A 170 -4.94 -20.50 7.15
N PHE A 171 -5.27 -20.40 8.44
CA PHE A 171 -5.51 -19.12 9.09
C PHE A 171 -4.25 -18.24 9.10
N ALA A 172 -3.09 -18.79 9.46
CA ALA A 172 -1.83 -18.06 9.47
C ALA A 172 -1.43 -17.56 8.06
N THR A 173 -1.62 -18.40 7.01
CA THR A 173 -1.35 -17.96 5.62
C THR A 173 -2.29 -16.86 5.15
N GLN A 174 -3.55 -16.89 5.58
CA GLN A 174 -4.51 -15.85 5.27
C GLN A 174 -4.18 -14.54 5.98
N GLN A 175 -3.80 -14.59 7.26
CA GLN A 175 -3.39 -13.42 8.02
C GLN A 175 -2.14 -12.76 7.42
N ASP A 176 -1.14 -13.57 7.04
CA ASP A 176 0.08 -13.09 6.38
C ASP A 176 -0.23 -12.39 5.05
N PHE A 177 -1.15 -12.94 4.26
CA PHE A 177 -1.61 -12.32 3.02
C PHE A 177 -2.30 -10.97 3.26
N LEU A 178 -3.22 -10.89 4.24
CA LEU A 178 -3.90 -9.64 4.60
C LEU A 178 -2.93 -8.57 5.12
N SER A 179 -1.96 -8.97 5.94
CA SER A 179 -0.91 -8.07 6.44
C SER A 179 -0.08 -7.47 5.30
N ARG A 180 0.30 -8.27 4.30
CA ARG A 180 1.01 -7.78 3.11
C ARG A 180 0.16 -6.80 2.31
N LEU A 181 -1.11 -7.11 2.07
CA LEU A 181 -2.01 -6.19 1.37
C LEU A 181 -2.09 -4.82 2.06
N SER A 182 -2.13 -4.80 3.40
CA SER A 182 -2.15 -3.55 4.16
C SER A 182 -0.87 -2.73 3.99
N THR A 183 0.30 -3.41 3.92
CA THR A 183 1.60 -2.73 3.72
C THR A 183 1.80 -2.25 2.28
N THR A 184 1.14 -2.86 1.30
CA THR A 184 1.24 -2.48 -0.12
C THR A 184 0.48 -1.17 -0.42
N MET A 185 -0.53 -0.83 0.39
CA MET A 185 -1.35 0.37 0.19
C MET A 185 -0.76 1.60 0.90
N HIS A 186 0.38 2.10 0.42
CA HIS A 186 0.97 3.33 0.92
C HIS A 186 0.55 4.54 0.09
N VAL A 187 0.12 5.59 0.79
CA VAL A 187 -0.28 6.89 0.20
C VAL A 187 0.84 7.53 -0.61
N GLU A 188 2.10 7.23 -0.28
CA GLU A 188 3.30 7.78 -0.92
C GLU A 188 3.50 7.30 -2.37
N LEU A 189 3.08 6.08 -2.69
CA LEU A 189 3.20 5.50 -4.04
C LEU A 189 2.20 6.08 -5.06
N GLY A 190 1.18 6.77 -4.58
CA GLY A 190 0.07 7.27 -5.40
C GLY A 190 -1.00 6.21 -5.68
N LEU A 191 -2.22 6.69 -5.97
CA LEU A 191 -3.42 5.86 -6.14
C LEU A 191 -3.25 4.74 -7.19
N ALA A 192 -2.75 5.10 -8.38
CA ALA A 192 -2.67 4.17 -9.51
C ALA A 192 -1.74 2.98 -9.21
N GLU A 193 -0.59 3.25 -8.59
CA GLU A 193 0.40 2.22 -8.29
C GLU A 193 -0.06 1.35 -7.11
N SER A 194 -0.63 1.93 -6.05
CA SER A 194 -1.19 1.18 -4.93
C SER A 194 -2.32 0.24 -5.38
N LEU A 195 -3.23 0.71 -6.26
CA LEU A 195 -4.29 -0.13 -6.81
C LEU A 195 -3.74 -1.22 -7.74
N ARG A 196 -2.72 -0.92 -8.54
CA ARG A 196 -2.07 -1.89 -9.40
C ARG A 196 -1.50 -3.05 -8.58
N LEU A 197 -0.70 -2.74 -7.57
CA LEU A 197 -0.09 -3.74 -6.69
C LEU A 197 -1.15 -4.56 -5.94
N LEU A 198 -2.20 -3.92 -5.44
CA LEU A 198 -3.32 -4.60 -4.78
C LEU A 198 -4.00 -5.61 -5.72
N LEU A 199 -4.40 -5.18 -6.91
CA LEU A 199 -5.09 -6.03 -7.88
C LEU A 199 -4.17 -7.15 -8.38
N GLU A 200 -2.87 -6.90 -8.52
CA GLU A 200 -1.87 -7.89 -8.92
C GLU A 200 -1.71 -8.99 -7.87
N GLU A 201 -1.59 -8.65 -6.60
CA GLU A 201 -1.51 -9.63 -5.51
C GLU A 201 -2.78 -10.45 -5.38
N ILE A 202 -3.96 -9.82 -5.49
CA ILE A 202 -5.23 -10.52 -5.44
C ILE A 202 -5.38 -11.46 -6.65
N ALA A 203 -5.07 -10.99 -7.87
CA ALA A 203 -5.12 -11.84 -9.07
C ALA A 203 -4.16 -13.04 -8.99
N ALA A 204 -2.97 -12.84 -8.41
CA ALA A 204 -1.98 -13.89 -8.20
C ALA A 204 -2.46 -14.94 -7.18
N GLU A 205 -3.08 -14.52 -6.07
CA GLU A 205 -3.63 -15.42 -5.04
C GLU A 205 -4.70 -16.36 -5.63
N PHE A 206 -5.63 -15.81 -6.40
CA PHE A 206 -6.71 -16.58 -7.02
C PHE A 206 -6.34 -17.19 -8.37
N GLN A 207 -5.16 -16.86 -8.91
CA GLN A 207 -4.68 -17.30 -10.22
C GLN A 207 -5.65 -16.96 -11.36
N THR A 208 -6.09 -15.73 -11.41
CA THR A 208 -6.98 -15.20 -12.44
C THR A 208 -6.24 -14.48 -13.55
N GLU A 209 -6.84 -14.37 -14.73
CA GLU A 209 -6.26 -13.66 -15.88
C GLU A 209 -6.46 -12.16 -15.76
N VAL A 210 -7.59 -11.72 -15.18
CA VAL A 210 -7.97 -10.33 -15.07
C VAL A 210 -8.53 -10.05 -13.67
N ALA A 211 -8.14 -8.91 -13.09
CA ALA A 211 -8.75 -8.32 -11.90
C ALA A 211 -9.33 -6.96 -12.26
N LEU A 212 -10.55 -6.67 -11.80
CA LEU A 212 -11.23 -5.40 -12.02
C LEU A 212 -11.67 -4.81 -10.69
N LEU A 213 -11.60 -3.47 -10.60
CA LEU A 213 -12.22 -2.69 -9.54
C LEU A 213 -13.15 -1.68 -10.20
N ALA A 214 -14.45 -1.81 -9.96
CA ALA A 214 -15.45 -0.84 -10.37
C ALA A 214 -15.89 -0.02 -9.16
N PHE A 215 -15.82 1.29 -9.27
CA PHE A 215 -16.23 2.23 -8.22
C PHE A 215 -17.24 3.22 -8.78
N ARG A 216 -18.36 3.41 -8.07
CA ARG A 216 -19.40 4.37 -8.42
C ARG A 216 -19.14 5.68 -7.68
N ASP A 217 -18.91 6.74 -8.43
CA ASP A 217 -18.85 8.10 -7.90
C ASP A 217 -20.21 8.77 -8.15
N ALA A 218 -20.99 8.94 -7.08
CA ALA A 218 -22.33 9.51 -7.16
C ALA A 218 -22.31 11.01 -7.47
N ASP A 219 -21.27 11.73 -7.00
CA ASP A 219 -21.14 13.18 -7.21
C ASP A 219 -20.79 13.52 -8.68
N LEU A 220 -20.01 12.65 -9.32
CA LEU A 220 -19.59 12.81 -10.71
C LEU A 220 -20.50 12.08 -11.71
N GLU A 221 -21.50 11.34 -11.24
CA GLU A 221 -22.39 10.48 -12.04
C GLU A 221 -21.63 9.56 -13.00
N ARG A 222 -20.53 8.99 -12.52
CA ARG A 222 -19.59 8.17 -13.31
C ARG A 222 -19.15 6.92 -12.56
N ILE A 223 -18.71 5.95 -13.34
CA ILE A 223 -18.06 4.72 -12.87
C ILE A 223 -16.59 4.79 -13.25
N PHE A 224 -15.72 4.64 -12.28
CA PHE A 224 -14.30 4.44 -12.49
C PHE A 224 -14.02 2.94 -12.50
N LEU A 225 -13.46 2.47 -13.61
CA LEU A 225 -13.11 1.08 -13.79
C LEU A 225 -11.58 0.95 -13.93
N TRP A 226 -10.94 0.29 -12.99
CA TRP A 226 -9.55 -0.11 -13.10
C TRP A 226 -9.48 -1.57 -13.55
N ARG A 227 -8.71 -1.83 -14.58
CA ARG A 227 -8.54 -3.16 -15.16
C ARG A 227 -7.06 -3.53 -15.16
N LEU A 228 -6.74 -4.65 -14.50
CA LEU A 228 -5.42 -5.25 -14.52
C LEU A 228 -5.50 -6.61 -15.21
N LYS A 229 -4.68 -6.81 -16.25
CA LYS A 229 -4.49 -8.11 -16.87
C LYS A 229 -3.15 -8.69 -16.44
N ALA A 230 -3.15 -9.95 -16.04
CA ALA A 230 -1.96 -10.61 -15.53
C ALA A 230 -0.82 -10.59 -16.56
N GLY A 231 0.32 -9.99 -16.18
CA GLY A 231 1.50 -9.85 -17.04
C GLY A 231 1.60 -8.53 -17.81
N GLU A 232 0.63 -7.62 -17.72
CA GLU A 232 0.73 -6.27 -18.24
C GLU A 232 1.38 -5.35 -17.19
N SER A 233 2.45 -4.66 -17.58
CA SER A 233 3.20 -3.72 -16.70
C SER A 233 2.81 -2.26 -16.96
N GLU A 234 1.71 -2.01 -17.66
CA GLU A 234 1.26 -0.66 -17.95
C GLU A 234 0.70 0.05 -16.71
N ARG A 235 0.81 1.38 -16.72
CA ARG A 235 0.27 2.24 -15.66
C ARG A 235 -1.25 2.10 -15.61
N LEU A 236 -1.78 1.75 -14.44
CA LEU A 236 -3.20 1.54 -14.21
C LEU A 236 -3.96 2.88 -14.29
N ILE A 237 -4.58 3.16 -15.44
CA ILE A 237 -5.41 4.35 -15.66
C ILE A 237 -6.88 3.90 -15.60
N PRO A 238 -7.75 4.58 -14.84
CA PRO A 238 -9.16 4.21 -14.81
C PRO A 238 -9.88 4.59 -16.09
N ASP A 239 -10.67 3.68 -16.62
CA ASP A 239 -11.67 3.98 -17.63
C ASP A 239 -12.85 4.73 -16.97
N ASN A 240 -13.27 5.84 -17.56
CA ASN A 240 -14.40 6.63 -17.11
C ASN A 240 -15.65 6.22 -17.88
N LEU A 241 -16.57 5.52 -17.25
CA LEU A 241 -17.80 5.04 -17.85
C LEU A 241 -18.99 5.84 -17.35
N PRO A 242 -20.02 6.07 -18.18
CA PRO A 242 -21.26 6.70 -17.74
C PRO A 242 -22.04 5.78 -16.78
N LEU A 243 -22.84 6.37 -15.90
CA LEU A 243 -23.63 5.63 -14.90
C LEU A 243 -24.63 4.65 -15.55
N THR A 244 -25.04 4.89 -16.80
CA THR A 244 -25.92 3.99 -17.57
C THR A 244 -25.32 2.59 -17.80
N ARG A 245 -24.03 2.39 -17.50
CA ARG A 245 -23.35 1.07 -17.55
C ARG A 245 -23.27 0.37 -16.17
N ALA A 246 -23.93 0.92 -15.13
CA ALA A 246 -23.87 0.38 -13.77
C ALA A 246 -24.34 -1.08 -13.67
N ASP A 247 -25.41 -1.44 -14.38
CA ASP A 247 -25.93 -2.81 -14.45
C ASP A 247 -24.88 -3.81 -14.90
N GLY A 248 -24.03 -3.42 -15.85
CA GLY A 248 -22.96 -4.26 -16.39
C GLY A 248 -21.92 -4.69 -15.35
N PHE A 249 -21.78 -3.90 -14.29
CA PHE A 249 -20.87 -4.15 -13.19
C PHE A 249 -21.60 -4.47 -11.88
N LEU A 250 -22.91 -4.76 -11.93
CA LEU A 250 -23.75 -5.09 -10.78
C LEU A 250 -23.70 -4.02 -9.68
N LEU A 251 -23.60 -2.77 -10.08
CA LEU A 251 -23.51 -1.65 -9.14
C LEU A 251 -24.88 -1.16 -8.63
N ASP A 252 -25.99 -1.69 -9.17
CA ASP A 252 -27.33 -1.42 -8.70
C ASP A 252 -27.81 -2.42 -7.63
N ASP A 253 -27.29 -3.67 -7.64
CA ASP A 253 -27.48 -4.66 -6.57
C ASP A 253 -26.15 -5.00 -5.91
N MET A 254 -25.78 -4.17 -4.95
CA MET A 254 -24.41 -4.11 -4.42
C MET A 254 -24.14 -5.07 -3.26
N GLU A 255 -25.17 -5.74 -2.71
CA GLU A 255 -24.99 -6.43 -1.42
C GLU A 255 -24.65 -7.93 -1.57
N ALA A 256 -24.57 -8.44 -2.78
CA ALA A 256 -24.36 -9.85 -3.02
C ALA A 256 -22.91 -10.19 -3.36
N SER A 257 -22.35 -11.21 -2.69
CA SER A 257 -21.12 -11.91 -3.09
C SER A 257 -21.46 -13.03 -4.05
N LEU A 258 -20.86 -13.05 -5.25
CA LEU A 258 -21.32 -13.87 -6.37
C LEU A 258 -20.18 -14.62 -7.06
N CYS A 259 -20.47 -15.82 -7.50
CA CYS A 259 -19.59 -16.67 -8.28
C CYS A 259 -20.32 -17.30 -9.45
N TRP A 260 -19.73 -17.25 -10.65
CA TRP A 260 -20.11 -18.06 -11.81
C TRP A 260 -18.92 -18.88 -12.27
N ASN A 261 -19.06 -20.19 -12.22
CA ASN A 261 -18.05 -21.12 -12.74
C ASN A 261 -18.20 -21.36 -14.25
N SER A 262 -19.38 -21.10 -14.80
CA SER A 262 -19.65 -21.07 -16.24
C SER A 262 -20.79 -20.08 -16.50
N LEU A 263 -20.67 -19.31 -17.56
CA LEU A 263 -21.70 -18.40 -18.06
C LEU A 263 -22.46 -19.00 -19.26
N GLU A 264 -22.00 -20.15 -19.75
CA GLU A 264 -22.64 -20.86 -20.86
C GLU A 264 -23.85 -21.67 -20.39
N GLY A 265 -24.92 -21.67 -21.20
CA GLY A 265 -26.15 -22.42 -20.93
C GLY A 265 -26.94 -21.94 -19.71
N ARG A 266 -27.29 -22.84 -18.78
CA ARG A 266 -27.98 -22.50 -17.54
C ARG A 266 -27.08 -21.91 -16.46
N GLY A 267 -25.80 -21.74 -16.76
CA GLY A 267 -24.80 -21.16 -15.86
C GLY A 267 -24.70 -21.90 -14.52
N THR A 268 -23.53 -22.36 -14.15
CA THR A 268 -23.31 -22.90 -12.79
C THR A 268 -22.71 -21.82 -11.93
N GLY A 269 -23.43 -21.40 -10.90
CA GLY A 269 -22.95 -20.37 -9.98
C GLY A 269 -23.61 -20.48 -8.62
N PHE A 270 -23.09 -19.74 -7.68
CA PHE A 270 -23.61 -19.60 -6.33
C PHE A 270 -23.31 -18.20 -5.79
N GLY A 271 -24.04 -17.79 -4.79
CA GLY A 271 -23.83 -16.53 -4.12
C GLY A 271 -24.69 -16.41 -2.88
N TRP A 272 -24.40 -15.38 -2.09
CA TRP A 272 -25.17 -15.06 -0.91
C TRP A 272 -25.28 -13.54 -0.73
N ASP A 273 -26.34 -13.12 -0.07
CA ASP A 273 -26.46 -11.77 0.42
C ASP A 273 -25.53 -11.59 1.63
N ARG A 274 -24.75 -10.54 1.62
CA ARG A 274 -23.75 -10.26 2.65
C ARG A 274 -24.37 -9.81 3.97
N ARG A 275 -25.61 -9.26 3.96
CA ARG A 275 -26.28 -8.71 5.13
C ARG A 275 -26.75 -9.81 6.09
N ASP A 276 -27.35 -10.86 5.55
CA ASP A 276 -27.96 -11.94 6.32
C ASP A 276 -27.33 -13.32 6.07
N GLY A 277 -26.40 -13.43 5.14
CA GLY A 277 -25.76 -14.68 4.75
C GLY A 277 -26.69 -15.64 3.99
N SER A 278 -27.87 -15.18 3.56
CA SER A 278 -28.83 -16.01 2.83
C SER A 278 -28.30 -16.37 1.44
N THR A 279 -28.43 -17.65 1.06
CA THR A 279 -28.04 -18.11 -0.26
C THR A 279 -29.01 -17.60 -1.31
N LEU A 280 -28.50 -16.98 -2.36
CA LEU A 280 -29.31 -16.50 -3.47
C LEU A 280 -29.82 -17.66 -4.30
N LYS A 281 -31.15 -17.72 -4.51
CA LYS A 281 -31.79 -18.74 -5.35
C LYS A 281 -31.63 -18.47 -6.84
N ILE A 282 -31.50 -17.21 -7.22
CA ILE A 282 -31.32 -16.75 -8.61
C ILE A 282 -30.16 -15.78 -8.61
N LEU A 283 -29.15 -16.04 -9.45
CA LEU A 283 -28.03 -15.13 -9.61
C LEU A 283 -28.39 -14.03 -10.62
N PRO A 284 -27.96 -12.76 -10.37
CA PRO A 284 -28.09 -11.69 -11.34
C PRO A 284 -27.44 -12.05 -12.67
N ARG A 285 -27.98 -11.59 -13.78
CA ARG A 285 -27.39 -11.82 -15.11
C ARG A 285 -26.39 -10.72 -15.41
N ILE A 286 -25.22 -11.13 -15.85
CA ILE A 286 -24.24 -10.20 -16.42
C ILE A 286 -24.67 -9.90 -17.86
N PRO A 287 -24.82 -8.62 -18.27
CA PRO A 287 -25.20 -8.27 -19.64
C PRO A 287 -24.23 -8.85 -20.68
N GLY A 288 -24.79 -9.35 -21.79
CA GLY A 288 -24.02 -9.94 -22.88
C GLY A 288 -22.88 -9.08 -23.43
N PRO A 289 -23.10 -7.76 -23.63
CA PRO A 289 -22.03 -6.86 -24.05
C PRO A 289 -20.83 -6.83 -23.09
N THR A 290 -21.07 -6.80 -21.78
CA THR A 290 -20.02 -6.83 -20.75
C THR A 290 -19.27 -8.17 -20.78
N GLN A 291 -19.99 -9.28 -20.96
CA GLN A 291 -19.36 -10.61 -21.08
C GLN A 291 -18.40 -10.68 -22.27
N GLN A 292 -18.80 -10.13 -23.41
CA GLN A 292 -17.98 -10.13 -24.64
C GLN A 292 -16.78 -9.19 -24.52
N GLU A 293 -16.99 -7.99 -23.99
CA GLU A 293 -15.93 -6.96 -23.81
C GLU A 293 -14.77 -7.48 -22.95
N PHE A 294 -15.08 -8.20 -21.86
CA PHE A 294 -14.07 -8.73 -20.94
C PHE A 294 -13.75 -10.21 -21.17
N GLY A 295 -14.36 -10.86 -22.16
CA GLY A 295 -14.15 -12.28 -22.47
C GLY A 295 -14.42 -13.19 -21.27
N ILE A 296 -15.50 -12.92 -20.50
CA ILE A 296 -15.78 -13.56 -19.23
C ILE A 296 -16.25 -15.00 -19.44
N ARG A 297 -15.47 -15.98 -18.97
CA ARG A 297 -15.81 -17.41 -18.95
C ARG A 297 -16.29 -17.84 -17.56
N ASN A 298 -15.59 -17.41 -16.53
CA ASN A 298 -15.95 -17.57 -15.14
C ASN A 298 -15.60 -16.30 -14.36
N LEU A 299 -16.30 -16.07 -13.26
CA LEU A 299 -16.25 -14.82 -12.55
C LEU A 299 -16.46 -15.02 -11.04
N LEU A 300 -15.68 -14.32 -10.26
CA LEU A 300 -15.86 -14.14 -8.83
C LEU A 300 -15.97 -12.64 -8.54
N THR A 301 -17.01 -12.21 -7.84
CA THR A 301 -17.19 -10.79 -7.53
C THR A 301 -17.74 -10.57 -6.13
N VAL A 302 -17.22 -9.57 -5.47
CA VAL A 302 -17.62 -9.15 -4.13
C VAL A 302 -17.73 -7.64 -4.05
N PRO A 303 -18.67 -7.12 -3.27
CA PRO A 303 -18.74 -5.68 -3.00
C PRO A 303 -17.61 -5.24 -2.07
N PHE A 304 -17.27 -3.96 -2.15
CA PHE A 304 -16.49 -3.30 -1.11
C PHE A 304 -17.23 -2.06 -0.60
N ASP A 305 -16.99 -1.71 0.66
CA ASP A 305 -17.73 -0.67 1.36
C ASP A 305 -16.98 0.66 1.37
N GLN A 306 -17.78 1.72 1.41
CA GLN A 306 -17.38 3.05 1.83
C GLN A 306 -18.47 3.56 2.78
N ASP A 307 -18.09 4.10 3.96
CA ASP A 307 -19.04 4.59 4.97
C ASP A 307 -20.16 3.58 5.34
N ASN A 308 -19.84 2.28 5.45
CA ASN A 308 -20.80 1.18 5.66
C ASN A 308 -21.82 0.96 4.52
N HIS A 309 -21.61 1.55 3.36
CA HIS A 309 -22.40 1.30 2.15
C HIS A 309 -21.52 0.75 1.04
N ALA A 310 -22.05 -0.17 0.26
CA ALA A 310 -21.33 -0.70 -0.88
C ALA A 310 -21.15 0.41 -1.94
N ALA A 311 -19.89 0.83 -2.14
CA ALA A 311 -19.52 1.90 -3.08
C ALA A 311 -18.97 1.37 -4.40
N GLY A 312 -18.60 0.08 -4.44
CA GLY A 312 -18.03 -0.53 -5.62
C GLY A 312 -17.95 -2.04 -5.53
N ARG A 313 -17.34 -2.65 -6.55
CA ARG A 313 -17.16 -4.09 -6.63
C ARG A 313 -15.78 -4.47 -7.13
N LEU A 314 -15.24 -5.53 -6.55
CA LEU A 314 -14.05 -6.22 -7.01
C LEU A 314 -14.46 -7.43 -7.84
N PHE A 315 -13.76 -7.66 -8.94
CA PHE A 315 -14.00 -8.76 -9.85
C PHE A 315 -12.72 -9.52 -10.13
N LEU A 316 -12.81 -10.83 -10.14
CA LEU A 316 -11.77 -11.74 -10.59
C LEU A 316 -12.32 -12.55 -11.76
N VAL A 317 -11.71 -12.38 -12.92
CA VAL A 317 -12.21 -12.92 -14.18
C VAL A 317 -11.23 -13.97 -14.71
N ASN A 318 -11.77 -15.05 -15.22
CA ASN A 318 -11.04 -16.11 -15.91
C ASN A 318 -9.94 -16.76 -15.04
N ARG A 319 -10.36 -17.61 -14.12
CA ARG A 319 -9.42 -18.47 -13.38
C ARG A 319 -8.64 -19.35 -14.37
N LYS A 320 -7.34 -19.48 -14.16
CA LYS A 320 -6.46 -20.27 -15.04
C LYS A 320 -6.94 -21.74 -15.09
N PRO A 321 -6.92 -22.40 -16.27
CA PRO A 321 -7.45 -23.76 -16.43
C PRO A 321 -6.72 -24.82 -15.59
N THR A 322 -5.52 -24.52 -15.11
CA THR A 322 -4.73 -25.42 -14.25
C THR A 322 -5.30 -25.58 -12.84
N ARG A 323 -6.31 -24.77 -12.47
CA ARG A 323 -6.99 -24.82 -11.17
C ARG A 323 -8.41 -25.39 -11.29
N SER A 324 -8.89 -25.97 -10.18
CA SER A 324 -10.29 -26.35 -10.03
C SER A 324 -11.20 -25.11 -10.12
N PRO A 325 -12.50 -25.28 -10.47
CA PRO A 325 -13.48 -24.19 -10.43
C PRO A 325 -13.49 -23.47 -9.07
N PHE A 326 -14.00 -22.25 -9.04
CA PHE A 326 -14.16 -21.50 -7.79
C PHE A 326 -15.07 -22.23 -6.81
N THR A 327 -14.68 -22.21 -5.55
CA THR A 327 -15.40 -22.85 -4.44
C THR A 327 -16.08 -21.78 -3.56
N LYS A 328 -16.96 -22.23 -2.67
CA LYS A 328 -17.56 -21.36 -1.64
C LYS A 328 -16.50 -20.76 -0.72
N ASP A 329 -15.44 -21.53 -0.43
CA ASP A 329 -14.32 -21.05 0.40
C ASP A 329 -13.52 -19.94 -0.33
N ASP A 330 -13.34 -20.05 -1.66
CA ASP A 330 -12.72 -18.98 -2.46
C ASP A 330 -13.54 -17.68 -2.39
N LEU A 331 -14.88 -17.78 -2.52
CA LEU A 331 -15.75 -16.59 -2.43
C LEU A 331 -15.71 -15.96 -1.03
N ALA A 332 -15.80 -16.79 0.03
CA ALA A 332 -15.70 -16.30 1.41
C ALA A 332 -14.33 -15.68 1.72
N TRP A 333 -13.27 -16.23 1.13
CA TRP A 333 -11.92 -15.67 1.25
C TRP A 333 -11.81 -14.33 0.52
N PHE A 334 -12.31 -14.24 -0.68
CA PHE A 334 -12.31 -12.98 -1.45
C PHE A 334 -13.13 -11.88 -0.77
N GLU A 335 -14.27 -12.22 -0.17
CA GLU A 335 -15.06 -11.27 0.62
C GLU A 335 -14.31 -10.75 1.85
N ARG A 336 -13.55 -11.63 2.54
CA ARG A 336 -12.69 -11.19 3.65
C ARG A 336 -11.58 -10.24 3.20
N ILE A 337 -10.96 -10.52 2.05
CA ILE A 337 -9.97 -9.63 1.45
C ILE A 337 -10.60 -8.28 1.13
N ALA A 338 -11.75 -8.26 0.45
CA ALA A 338 -12.44 -7.03 0.10
C ALA A 338 -12.76 -6.19 1.33
N ARG A 339 -13.30 -6.82 2.39
CA ARG A 339 -13.59 -6.14 3.68
C ARG A 339 -12.33 -5.59 4.35
N HIS A 340 -11.23 -6.32 4.28
CA HIS A 340 -9.97 -5.88 4.88
C HIS A 340 -9.36 -4.67 4.15
N VAL A 341 -9.44 -4.64 2.82
CA VAL A 341 -8.89 -3.55 2.01
C VAL A 341 -9.83 -2.36 1.85
N SER A 342 -11.12 -2.52 2.19
CA SER A 342 -12.14 -1.46 2.08
C SER A 342 -11.70 -0.15 2.74
N GLY A 343 -11.25 -0.16 3.99
CA GLY A 343 -10.81 1.04 4.69
C GLY A 343 -9.60 1.72 4.05
N SER A 344 -8.68 0.95 3.49
CA SER A 344 -7.52 1.50 2.77
C SER A 344 -7.92 2.08 1.42
N LEU A 345 -8.83 1.43 0.69
CA LEU A 345 -9.41 1.93 -0.55
C LEU A 345 -10.18 3.24 -0.31
N GLU A 346 -11.01 3.26 0.74
CA GLU A 346 -11.75 4.45 1.17
C GLU A 346 -10.83 5.65 1.42
N ASN A 347 -9.78 5.48 2.19
CA ASN A 347 -8.79 6.53 2.43
C ASN A 347 -8.17 7.08 1.13
N VAL A 348 -7.86 6.20 0.20
CA VAL A 348 -7.28 6.57 -1.08
C VAL A 348 -8.30 7.36 -1.95
N PHE A 349 -9.56 6.94 -1.98
CA PHE A 349 -10.63 7.66 -2.69
C PHE A 349 -10.97 9.00 -2.03
N LEU A 350 -11.04 9.04 -0.70
CA LEU A 350 -11.26 10.26 0.07
C LEU A 350 -10.18 11.30 -0.21
N LEU A 351 -8.92 10.90 -0.20
CA LEU A 351 -7.80 11.80 -0.52
C LEU A 351 -7.90 12.34 -1.96
N ARG A 352 -8.31 11.52 -2.92
CA ARG A 352 -8.55 11.97 -4.30
C ARG A 352 -9.68 12.99 -4.35
N HIS A 353 -10.78 12.72 -3.66
CA HIS A 353 -11.94 13.61 -3.60
C HIS A 353 -11.60 14.94 -2.94
N LEU A 354 -10.88 14.91 -1.80
CA LEU A 354 -10.40 16.12 -1.12
C LEU A 354 -9.47 16.94 -2.01
N ARG A 355 -8.55 16.29 -2.75
CA ARG A 355 -7.70 16.98 -3.73
C ARG A 355 -8.48 17.61 -4.86
N ALA A 356 -9.47 16.92 -5.41
CA ALA A 356 -10.34 17.46 -6.46
C ALA A 356 -11.13 18.68 -5.96
N ARG A 357 -11.72 18.60 -4.77
CA ARG A 357 -12.43 19.72 -4.12
C ARG A 357 -11.50 20.89 -3.81
N ALA A 358 -10.28 20.64 -3.34
CA ALA A 358 -9.30 21.69 -3.08
C ALA A 358 -8.89 22.42 -4.37
N ILE A 359 -8.70 21.69 -5.48
CA ILE A 359 -8.42 22.28 -6.78
C ILE A 359 -9.60 23.14 -7.27
N GLU A 360 -10.84 22.66 -7.11
CA GLU A 360 -12.04 23.40 -7.53
C GLU A 360 -12.27 24.65 -6.67
N ALA A 361 -12.07 24.55 -5.35
CA ALA A 361 -12.15 25.69 -4.43
C ALA A 361 -11.08 26.75 -4.76
N GLU A 362 -9.86 26.32 -5.05
CA GLU A 362 -8.79 27.23 -5.47
C GLU A 362 -9.09 27.90 -6.80
N ARG A 363 -9.61 27.14 -7.77
CA ARG A 363 -10.03 27.66 -9.07
C ARG A 363 -11.16 28.69 -8.94
N SER A 364 -12.13 28.43 -8.05
CA SER A 364 -13.21 29.37 -7.75
C SER A 364 -12.72 30.62 -7.01
N ARG A 365 -11.75 30.48 -6.11
CA ARG A 365 -11.07 31.62 -5.46
C ARG A 365 -10.35 32.50 -6.47
N ILE A 366 -9.53 31.89 -7.31
CA ILE A 366 -8.77 32.58 -8.35
C ILE A 366 -9.72 33.30 -9.33
N SER A 367 -10.81 32.65 -9.73
CA SER A 367 -11.81 33.27 -10.61
C SER A 367 -12.46 34.50 -9.98
N ARG A 368 -12.73 34.51 -8.67
CA ARG A 368 -13.24 35.68 -7.96
C ARG A 368 -12.19 36.78 -7.85
N ASP A 369 -10.98 36.44 -7.44
CA ASP A 369 -9.89 37.42 -7.31
C ASP A 369 -9.60 38.11 -8.65
N LEU A 370 -9.61 37.34 -9.76
CA LEU A 370 -9.48 37.89 -11.11
C LEU A 370 -10.67 38.79 -11.50
N HIS A 371 -11.88 38.34 -11.23
CA HIS A 371 -13.10 39.09 -11.58
C HIS A 371 -13.15 40.42 -10.83
N ASP A 372 -12.85 40.41 -9.52
CA ASP A 372 -12.91 41.61 -8.68
C ASP A 372 -11.77 42.58 -9.02
N GLY A 373 -10.56 42.10 -9.24
CA GLY A 373 -9.42 42.89 -9.67
C GLY A 373 -9.64 43.55 -11.03
N ILE A 374 -10.07 42.75 -12.04
CA ILE A 374 -10.32 43.26 -13.40
C ILE A 374 -11.46 44.29 -13.42
N LEU A 375 -12.57 44.01 -12.71
CA LEU A 375 -13.69 44.94 -12.67
C LEU A 375 -13.33 46.27 -12.00
N GLN A 376 -12.60 46.24 -10.89
CA GLN A 376 -12.14 47.46 -10.21
C GLN A 376 -11.24 48.30 -11.12
N THR A 377 -10.32 47.65 -11.84
CA THR A 377 -9.44 48.33 -12.79
C THR A 377 -10.21 48.95 -13.95
N LEU A 378 -11.14 48.21 -14.56
CA LEU A 378 -11.97 48.73 -15.66
C LEU A 378 -12.80 49.92 -15.22
N LEU A 379 -13.44 49.86 -14.04
CA LEU A 379 -14.19 50.98 -13.45
C LEU A 379 -13.28 52.20 -13.19
N SER A 380 -12.07 51.99 -12.66
CA SER A 380 -11.10 53.08 -12.46
C SER A 380 -10.71 53.73 -13.81
N ILE A 381 -10.48 52.94 -14.86
CA ILE A 381 -10.17 53.45 -16.20
C ILE A 381 -11.36 54.25 -16.76
N GLU A 382 -12.59 53.72 -16.61
CA GLU A 382 -13.83 54.40 -17.05
C GLU A 382 -14.03 55.76 -16.38
N ILE A 383 -13.85 55.82 -15.04
CA ILE A 383 -13.91 57.07 -14.27
C ILE A 383 -12.83 58.08 -14.73
N GLN A 384 -11.59 57.64 -14.91
CA GLN A 384 -10.51 58.50 -15.38
C GLN A 384 -10.77 59.04 -16.78
N LEU A 385 -11.32 58.23 -17.68
CA LEU A 385 -11.74 58.65 -19.01
C LEU A 385 -12.86 59.69 -18.96
N ASP A 386 -13.88 59.51 -18.10
CA ASP A 386 -14.97 60.52 -17.97
C ASP A 386 -14.46 61.82 -17.38
N VAL A 387 -13.56 61.79 -16.41
CA VAL A 387 -12.90 63.01 -15.88
C VAL A 387 -12.09 63.74 -16.96
N LEU A 388 -11.33 63.03 -17.77
CA LEU A 388 -10.57 63.61 -18.87
C LEU A 388 -11.51 64.24 -19.93
N ARG A 389 -12.59 63.53 -20.30
CA ARG A 389 -13.58 64.02 -21.26
C ARG A 389 -14.20 65.36 -20.79
N ARG A 390 -14.46 65.50 -19.50
CA ARG A 390 -15.04 66.74 -18.92
C ARG A 390 -14.06 67.89 -18.84
N LYS A 391 -12.74 67.62 -18.74
CA LYS A 391 -11.65 68.64 -18.67
C LYS A 391 -11.26 69.19 -20.06
N VAL A 392 -11.45 68.43 -21.12
CA VAL A 392 -11.03 68.81 -22.49
C VAL A 392 -11.51 70.20 -22.94
N PRO A 393 -12.77 70.64 -22.68
CA PRO A 393 -13.26 71.94 -23.10
C PRO A 393 -12.58 73.13 -22.39
N ASN A 394 -12.05 72.94 -21.19
CA ASN A 394 -11.59 74.03 -20.29
C ASN A 394 -10.08 74.07 -20.07
N GLN A 395 -9.36 72.97 -20.28
CA GLN A 395 -7.91 72.85 -20.01
C GLN A 395 -7.25 71.84 -20.94
N PRO A 396 -7.05 72.19 -22.21
CA PRO A 396 -6.46 71.23 -23.20
C PRO A 396 -5.04 70.82 -22.90
N GLU A 397 -4.24 71.64 -22.23
CA GLU A 397 -2.83 71.36 -21.84
C GLU A 397 -2.69 70.22 -20.84
N GLN A 398 -3.72 69.91 -20.05
CA GLN A 398 -3.75 68.80 -19.07
C GLN A 398 -4.18 67.46 -19.68
N LEU A 399 -4.64 67.45 -20.94
CA LEU A 399 -5.13 66.27 -21.62
C LEU A 399 -4.00 65.25 -21.86
N GLU A 400 -2.86 65.69 -22.32
CA GLU A 400 -1.73 64.83 -22.64
C GLU A 400 -1.15 64.14 -21.39
N ALA A 401 -1.03 64.89 -20.27
CA ALA A 401 -0.60 64.32 -18.98
C ALA A 401 -1.62 63.28 -18.44
N GLY A 402 -2.91 63.58 -18.57
CA GLY A 402 -3.97 62.67 -18.11
C GLY A 402 -4.06 61.39 -18.97
N LEU A 403 -3.92 61.47 -20.29
CA LEU A 403 -3.86 60.32 -21.19
C LEU A 403 -2.63 59.48 -20.95
N SER A 404 -1.47 60.10 -20.70
CA SER A 404 -0.23 59.41 -20.36
C SER A 404 -0.35 58.63 -19.02
N SER A 405 -0.98 59.23 -18.01
CA SER A 405 -1.27 58.56 -16.73
C SER A 405 -2.19 57.36 -16.89
N LEU A 406 -3.28 57.52 -17.66
CA LEU A 406 -4.22 56.45 -17.97
C LEU A 406 -3.54 55.30 -18.71
N GLN A 407 -2.74 55.61 -19.72
CA GLN A 407 -1.97 54.64 -20.49
C GLN A 407 -1.01 53.86 -19.61
N GLN A 408 -0.37 54.51 -18.63
CA GLN A 408 0.51 53.84 -17.67
C GLN A 408 -0.29 52.90 -16.75
N THR A 409 -1.46 53.33 -16.26
CA THR A 409 -2.35 52.45 -15.46
C THR A 409 -2.73 51.21 -16.24
N VAL A 410 -3.20 51.34 -17.49
CA VAL A 410 -3.57 50.19 -18.36
C VAL A 410 -2.37 49.26 -18.59
N ARG A 411 -1.19 49.80 -18.76
CA ARG A 411 0.04 49.00 -18.94
C ARG A 411 0.39 48.21 -17.68
N ASN A 412 0.33 48.83 -16.52
CA ASN A 412 0.65 48.22 -15.23
C ASN A 412 -0.32 47.07 -14.93
N GLU A 413 -1.61 47.34 -15.01
CA GLU A 413 -2.67 46.37 -14.74
C GLU A 413 -2.67 45.21 -15.77
N GLY A 414 -2.47 45.53 -17.05
CA GLY A 414 -2.29 44.52 -18.10
C GLY A 414 -1.02 43.65 -17.89
N GLY A 415 -0.02 44.19 -17.22
CA GLY A 415 1.16 43.45 -16.73
C GLY A 415 0.78 42.50 -15.60
N GLU A 416 0.10 42.94 -14.57
CA GLU A 416 -0.35 42.11 -13.42
C GLU A 416 -1.26 40.97 -13.86
N LEU A 417 -2.22 41.25 -14.74
CA LEU A 417 -3.10 40.22 -15.33
C LEU A 417 -2.32 39.16 -16.10
N ARG A 418 -1.35 39.56 -16.90
CA ARG A 418 -0.48 38.59 -17.61
C ARG A 418 0.35 37.75 -16.65
N HIS A 419 0.84 38.33 -15.57
CA HIS A 419 1.53 37.58 -14.51
C HIS A 419 0.59 36.55 -13.85
N MET A 420 -0.61 36.95 -13.44
CA MET A 420 -1.61 36.04 -12.85
C MET A 420 -1.98 34.89 -13.79
N VAL A 421 -2.26 35.17 -15.06
CA VAL A 421 -2.59 34.12 -16.06
C VAL A 421 -1.42 33.17 -16.31
N THR A 422 -0.19 33.70 -16.26
CA THR A 422 1.02 32.88 -16.44
C THR A 422 1.26 31.98 -15.23
N ASP A 423 0.91 32.43 -14.02
CA ASP A 423 1.02 31.67 -12.79
C ASP A 423 0.00 30.53 -12.70
N LEU A 424 -1.13 30.66 -13.39
CA LEU A 424 -2.20 29.67 -13.46
C LEU A 424 -1.98 28.55 -14.51
N ARG A 425 -1.06 28.75 -15.46
CA ARG A 425 -0.73 27.69 -16.43
C ARG A 425 0.06 26.57 -15.74
N PRO A 426 -0.38 25.30 -15.85
CA PRO A 426 0.42 24.18 -15.42
C PRO A 426 1.68 24.10 -16.30
N LEU A 427 2.80 24.59 -15.78
CA LEU A 427 4.11 24.44 -16.42
C LEU A 427 4.50 22.96 -16.40
N ARG A 428 4.53 22.32 -17.56
CA ARG A 428 5.27 21.07 -17.72
C ARG A 428 6.72 21.46 -17.98
N VAL A 429 7.57 21.30 -16.98
CA VAL A 429 9.01 21.55 -17.07
C VAL A 429 9.70 20.20 -17.02
N GLN A 430 10.26 19.78 -18.14
CA GLN A 430 11.14 18.62 -18.22
C GLN A 430 12.58 19.03 -17.86
N SER A 431 13.41 18.07 -17.45
CA SER A 431 14.81 18.37 -17.08
C SER A 431 15.59 19.01 -18.22
N ALA A 432 15.35 18.59 -19.46
CA ALA A 432 15.97 19.15 -20.66
C ALA A 432 15.61 20.63 -20.88
N ASP A 433 14.43 21.07 -20.47
CA ASP A 433 13.92 22.41 -20.73
C ASP A 433 14.22 23.40 -19.59
N LEU A 434 14.59 22.92 -18.39
CA LEU A 434 14.71 23.74 -17.19
C LEU A 434 15.70 24.90 -17.38
N VAL A 435 16.87 24.61 -17.88
CA VAL A 435 17.94 25.62 -18.08
C VAL A 435 17.53 26.70 -19.08
N ASP A 436 16.91 26.29 -20.19
CA ASP A 436 16.45 27.21 -21.22
C ASP A 436 15.30 28.10 -20.72
N LEU A 437 14.39 27.54 -19.93
CA LEU A 437 13.33 28.31 -19.27
C LEU A 437 13.90 29.32 -18.26
N MET A 438 14.91 28.93 -17.48
CA MET A 438 15.60 29.83 -16.54
C MET A 438 16.34 30.95 -17.28
N ARG A 439 17.04 30.64 -18.36
CA ARG A 439 17.70 31.64 -19.22
C ARG A 439 16.70 32.62 -19.83
N GLY A 440 15.64 32.10 -20.45
CA GLY A 440 14.63 32.94 -21.09
C GLY A 440 13.88 33.83 -20.09
N PHE A 441 13.64 33.37 -18.87
CA PHE A 441 13.08 34.19 -17.80
C PHE A 441 14.10 35.23 -17.31
N GLY A 442 15.35 34.84 -17.08
CA GLY A 442 16.43 35.74 -16.64
C GLY A 442 16.72 36.87 -17.62
N GLU A 443 16.68 36.62 -18.94
CA GLU A 443 16.81 37.65 -19.96
C GLU A 443 15.67 38.67 -19.93
N ARG A 444 14.44 38.21 -19.79
CA ARG A 444 13.28 39.10 -19.64
C ARG A 444 13.36 39.90 -18.35
N PHE A 445 13.73 39.26 -17.27
CA PHE A 445 13.92 39.92 -15.95
C PHE A 445 14.97 41.03 -16.02
N ARG A 446 16.12 40.81 -16.67
CA ARG A 446 17.15 41.86 -16.91
C ARG A 446 16.61 43.04 -17.72
N ASN A 447 15.81 42.76 -18.75
CA ASN A 447 15.23 43.79 -19.61
C ASN A 447 14.15 44.64 -18.90
N GLU A 448 13.44 44.05 -17.94
CA GLU A 448 12.36 44.69 -17.18
C GLU A 448 12.80 45.33 -15.85
N SER A 449 13.94 44.91 -15.31
CA SER A 449 14.49 45.40 -14.08
C SER A 449 15.90 45.98 -14.35
N ALA A 450 16.29 47.08 -13.74
CA ALA A 450 17.64 47.59 -13.85
C ALA A 450 18.70 46.75 -13.10
N LEU A 451 18.41 45.44 -12.87
CA LEU A 451 19.25 44.51 -12.12
C LEU A 451 20.14 43.69 -13.06
N ALA A 452 21.43 43.65 -12.74
CA ALA A 452 22.34 42.71 -13.38
C ALA A 452 22.06 41.27 -12.82
N LEU A 453 21.89 40.29 -13.70
CA LEU A 453 21.64 38.89 -13.35
C LEU A 453 22.64 37.99 -14.05
N ASP A 454 23.39 37.21 -13.28
CA ASP A 454 24.25 36.14 -13.79
C ASP A 454 23.66 34.77 -13.45
N LEU A 455 23.43 33.95 -14.47
CA LEU A 455 22.97 32.57 -14.33
C LEU A 455 24.12 31.59 -14.66
N LEU A 456 24.61 30.91 -13.66
CA LEU A 456 25.68 29.95 -13.73
C LEU A 456 25.09 28.52 -13.62
N VAL A 457 25.29 27.68 -14.62
CA VAL A 457 24.84 26.28 -14.63
C VAL A 457 26.07 25.40 -14.78
N ASP A 458 26.31 24.56 -13.81
CA ASP A 458 27.53 23.73 -13.70
C ASP A 458 27.32 22.28 -14.18
N SER A 459 26.20 21.98 -14.85
CA SER A 459 25.91 20.65 -15.38
C SER A 459 25.52 20.74 -16.85
N ALA A 460 26.15 19.91 -17.69
CA ALA A 460 25.86 19.87 -19.13
C ALA A 460 24.48 19.26 -19.41
N GLU A 461 24.03 18.31 -18.60
CA GLU A 461 22.71 17.67 -18.68
C GLU A 461 22.15 17.52 -17.25
N LEU A 462 20.94 18.03 -17.05
CA LEU A 462 20.21 17.89 -15.80
C LEU A 462 19.34 16.64 -15.86
N HIS A 463 19.41 15.81 -14.82
CA HIS A 463 18.59 14.61 -14.67
C HIS A 463 17.78 14.71 -13.38
N ALA A 464 16.64 15.38 -13.44
CA ALA A 464 15.76 15.55 -12.30
C ALA A 464 14.30 15.26 -12.68
N PRO A 465 13.48 14.72 -11.76
CA PRO A 465 12.05 14.50 -12.03
C PRO A 465 11.34 15.80 -12.43
N ASP A 466 10.38 15.73 -13.35
CA ASP A 466 9.60 16.88 -13.85
C ASP A 466 8.98 17.72 -12.71
N ARG A 467 8.59 17.06 -11.61
CA ARG A 467 8.08 17.73 -10.42
C ARG A 467 9.14 18.62 -9.76
N VAL A 468 10.36 18.13 -9.63
CA VAL A 468 11.49 18.88 -9.07
C VAL A 468 11.83 20.05 -9.97
N CYS A 469 11.97 19.82 -11.27
CA CYS A 469 12.26 20.86 -12.25
C CYS A 469 11.25 22.01 -12.21
N ARG A 470 9.95 21.67 -12.12
CA ARG A 470 8.89 22.67 -12.02
C ARG A 470 9.00 23.51 -10.74
N GLU A 471 9.20 22.90 -9.58
CA GLU A 471 9.27 23.65 -8.33
C GLU A 471 10.57 24.47 -8.24
N ILE A 472 11.70 23.98 -8.73
CA ILE A 472 12.96 24.75 -8.84
C ILE A 472 12.77 25.98 -9.73
N PHE A 473 12.10 25.84 -10.88
CA PHE A 473 11.80 26.98 -11.73
C PHE A 473 10.89 28.00 -11.05
N GLN A 474 9.87 27.56 -10.31
CA GLN A 474 8.99 28.45 -9.55
C GLN A 474 9.72 29.15 -8.39
N ILE A 475 10.59 28.43 -7.67
CA ILE A 475 11.44 29.01 -6.60
C ILE A 475 12.37 30.07 -7.19
N TYR A 476 13.03 29.77 -8.31
CA TYR A 476 13.88 30.72 -9.02
C TYR A 476 13.13 32.01 -9.38
N ARG A 477 11.95 31.88 -9.95
CA ARG A 477 11.10 33.00 -10.36
C ARG A 477 10.63 33.83 -9.15
N GLU A 478 10.20 33.19 -8.10
CA GLU A 478 9.76 33.82 -6.85
C GLU A 478 10.93 34.56 -6.16
N ALA A 479 12.11 33.94 -6.11
CA ALA A 479 13.30 34.57 -5.52
C ALA A 479 13.68 35.85 -6.26
N LEU A 480 13.72 35.85 -7.59
CA LEU A 480 13.99 37.03 -8.40
C LEU A 480 12.94 38.14 -8.22
N ASN A 481 11.65 37.74 -8.16
CA ASN A 481 10.58 38.70 -7.90
C ASN A 481 10.69 39.34 -6.50
N ASN A 482 11.05 38.54 -5.49
CA ASN A 482 11.30 39.08 -4.13
C ASN A 482 12.47 40.04 -4.10
N ILE A 483 13.55 39.74 -4.81
CA ILE A 483 14.71 40.64 -4.92
C ILE A 483 14.28 41.95 -5.60
N LYS A 484 13.56 41.90 -6.72
CA LYS A 484 13.06 43.11 -7.42
C LYS A 484 12.17 43.98 -6.55
N LYS A 485 11.31 43.37 -5.72
CA LYS A 485 10.33 44.07 -4.88
C LYS A 485 10.94 44.61 -3.56
N HIS A 486 11.92 43.90 -2.99
CA HIS A 486 12.27 44.10 -1.59
C HIS A 486 13.76 44.37 -1.35
N ALA A 487 14.66 43.87 -2.23
CA ALA A 487 16.10 43.89 -1.87
C ALA A 487 16.84 45.18 -2.22
N LYS A 488 16.33 46.00 -3.14
CA LYS A 488 17.09 47.17 -3.72
C LYS A 488 18.50 46.77 -4.18
N ALA A 489 18.64 45.54 -4.65
CA ALA A 489 19.88 45.01 -5.17
C ALA A 489 20.26 45.66 -6.50
N SER A 490 21.53 45.66 -6.83
CA SER A 490 22.03 46.02 -8.18
C SER A 490 22.51 44.82 -8.97
N HIS A 491 22.80 43.71 -8.30
CA HIS A 491 23.34 42.49 -8.88
C HIS A 491 22.81 41.23 -8.17
N VAL A 492 22.50 40.21 -8.96
CA VAL A 492 22.04 38.90 -8.50
C VAL A 492 22.82 37.80 -9.22
N VAL A 493 23.33 36.84 -8.47
CA VAL A 493 23.98 35.65 -9.00
C VAL A 493 23.10 34.44 -8.69
N VAL A 494 22.77 33.69 -9.71
CA VAL A 494 22.03 32.41 -9.57
C VAL A 494 22.92 31.28 -10.02
N LYS A 495 23.12 30.29 -9.15
CA LYS A 495 23.87 29.09 -9.48
C LYS A 495 22.99 27.85 -9.37
N LEU A 496 22.97 27.03 -10.44
CA LEU A 496 22.31 25.73 -10.47
C LEU A 496 23.36 24.65 -10.67
N THR A 497 23.46 23.73 -9.71
CA THR A 497 24.39 22.61 -9.75
C THR A 497 23.67 21.30 -9.47
N GLN A 498 24.09 20.22 -10.10
CA GLN A 498 23.59 18.88 -9.83
C GLN A 498 24.77 17.93 -9.61
N ASP A 499 24.69 17.13 -8.55
CA ASP A 499 25.51 15.93 -8.37
C ASP A 499 24.62 14.67 -8.48
N ASP A 500 25.20 13.47 -8.33
CA ASP A 500 24.49 12.20 -8.46
C ASP A 500 23.33 12.03 -7.47
N SER A 501 23.29 12.81 -6.40
CA SER A 501 22.35 12.63 -5.28
C SER A 501 21.41 13.80 -5.07
N ARG A 502 21.74 14.99 -5.59
CA ARG A 502 20.98 16.22 -5.28
C ARG A 502 21.10 17.29 -6.35
N LEU A 503 20.07 18.12 -6.44
CA LEU A 503 20.03 19.36 -7.21
C LEU A 503 20.10 20.56 -6.25
N VAL A 504 21.01 21.50 -6.49
CA VAL A 504 21.23 22.68 -5.64
C VAL A 504 21.01 23.94 -6.45
N LEU A 505 20.07 24.77 -5.99
CA LEU A 505 19.86 26.13 -6.48
C LEU A 505 20.33 27.14 -5.43
N VAL A 506 21.23 28.03 -5.82
CA VAL A 506 21.68 29.16 -4.99
C VAL A 506 21.26 30.46 -5.67
N VAL A 507 20.64 31.34 -4.91
CA VAL A 507 20.30 32.72 -5.34
C VAL A 507 20.93 33.68 -4.36
N ASP A 508 21.81 34.55 -4.84
CA ASP A 508 22.64 35.45 -4.04
C ASP A 508 22.47 36.90 -4.55
N ASP A 509 22.03 37.83 -3.70
CA ASP A 509 21.84 39.23 -4.03
C ASP A 509 22.70 40.12 -3.16
N ASN A 510 23.06 41.29 -3.70
CA ASN A 510 23.82 42.33 -3.00
C ASN A 510 22.93 43.45 -2.42
N GLY A 511 21.67 43.16 -2.12
CA GLY A 511 20.71 44.18 -1.66
C GLY A 511 20.73 44.47 -0.16
N GLU A 512 19.59 44.94 0.37
CA GLU A 512 19.43 45.26 1.80
C GLU A 512 19.34 44.02 2.69
N GLY A 513 19.11 42.82 2.11
CA GLY A 513 18.94 41.59 2.85
C GLY A 513 17.64 41.52 3.67
N PHE A 514 17.52 40.50 4.50
CA PHE A 514 16.41 40.35 5.45
C PHE A 514 16.69 41.14 6.75
N SER A 515 15.66 41.36 7.56
CA SER A 515 15.75 42.03 8.85
C SER A 515 16.52 41.27 9.95
N PHE A 516 17.00 40.05 9.64
CA PHE A 516 17.80 39.22 10.54
C PHE A 516 19.20 39.00 9.98
N ALA A 517 20.16 38.77 10.89
CA ALA A 517 21.53 38.45 10.54
C ALA A 517 21.87 37.02 10.93
N GLY A 518 22.57 36.31 10.04
CA GLY A 518 23.01 34.93 10.27
C GLY A 518 22.50 33.94 9.23
N ARG A 519 22.76 32.66 9.52
CA ARG A 519 22.35 31.52 8.68
C ARG A 519 21.26 30.71 9.39
N PHE A 520 20.14 30.53 8.73
CA PHE A 520 18.97 29.85 9.26
C PHE A 520 18.44 28.79 8.25
N THR A 521 18.05 27.65 8.77
CA THR A 521 17.32 26.65 8.01
C THR A 521 15.85 27.03 7.88
N GLY A 522 15.12 26.42 6.92
CA GLY A 522 13.69 26.67 6.74
C GLY A 522 12.86 26.40 8.02
N ASP A 523 13.24 25.41 8.83
CA ASP A 523 12.55 25.07 10.08
C ASP A 523 12.83 26.08 11.21
N GLU A 524 14.03 26.63 11.27
CA GLU A 524 14.38 27.70 12.22
C GLU A 524 13.64 28.99 11.86
N LEU A 525 13.56 29.31 10.57
CA LEU A 525 12.80 30.47 10.09
C LEU A 525 11.30 30.36 10.40
N ASP A 526 10.73 29.15 10.36
CA ASP A 526 9.33 28.95 10.74
C ASP A 526 9.07 29.17 12.22
N ARG A 527 9.95 28.66 13.08
CA ARG A 527 9.87 28.90 14.54
C ARG A 527 9.92 30.38 14.88
N LEU A 528 10.70 31.14 14.11
CA LEU A 528 10.86 32.57 14.28
C LEU A 528 9.80 33.39 13.49
N ARG A 529 8.97 32.76 12.69
CA ARG A 529 7.99 33.37 11.76
C ARG A 529 8.66 34.36 10.78
N LEU A 530 9.85 34.00 10.30
CA LEU A 530 10.65 34.81 9.39
C LEU A 530 10.82 34.15 8.01
N GLY A 531 11.35 34.95 7.05
CA GLY A 531 11.77 34.49 5.73
C GLY A 531 10.64 34.34 4.70
N PRO A 532 11.00 33.89 3.47
CA PRO A 532 10.07 33.80 2.34
C PRO A 532 9.17 32.55 2.45
N ILE A 533 7.91 32.73 2.88
CA ILE A 533 6.95 31.64 3.14
C ILE A 533 6.75 30.77 1.91
N SER A 534 6.49 31.37 0.76
CA SER A 534 6.22 30.68 -0.52
C SER A 534 7.39 29.78 -0.96
N ILE A 535 8.63 30.24 -0.82
CA ILE A 535 9.84 29.48 -1.15
C ILE A 535 10.03 28.31 -0.19
N LYS A 536 9.78 28.51 1.12
CA LYS A 536 9.83 27.44 2.13
C LYS A 536 8.87 26.31 1.81
N GLU A 537 7.60 26.65 1.53
CA GLU A 537 6.56 25.66 1.21
C GLU A 537 6.89 24.87 -0.07
N ARG A 538 7.32 25.55 -1.12
CA ARG A 538 7.73 24.89 -2.37
C ARG A 538 8.92 23.97 -2.19
N THR A 539 9.93 24.39 -1.43
CA THR A 539 11.10 23.55 -1.12
C THR A 539 10.68 22.27 -0.39
N ARG A 540 9.77 22.35 0.58
CA ARG A 540 9.22 21.17 1.27
C ARG A 540 8.43 20.24 0.35
N THR A 541 7.71 20.79 -0.62
CA THR A 541 6.92 20.01 -1.57
C THR A 541 7.78 19.00 -2.36
N VAL A 542 9.05 19.31 -2.58
CA VAL A 542 10.01 18.43 -3.26
C VAL A 542 10.96 17.71 -2.31
N GLY A 543 10.69 17.72 -1.00
CA GLY A 543 11.55 17.07 0.00
C GLY A 543 12.91 17.77 0.16
N GLY A 544 13.03 19.02 -0.26
CA GLY A 544 14.27 19.78 -0.21
C GLY A 544 14.49 20.51 1.12
N VAL A 545 15.70 21.01 1.30
CA VAL A 545 16.12 21.84 2.44
C VAL A 545 16.43 23.25 1.96
N LEU A 546 15.82 24.24 2.61
CA LEU A 546 16.13 25.67 2.41
C LEU A 546 17.07 26.15 3.50
N THR A 547 18.11 26.86 3.11
CA THR A 547 18.97 27.66 4.01
C THR A 547 18.99 29.11 3.52
N VAL A 548 18.80 30.03 4.42
CA VAL A 548 18.88 31.48 4.16
C VAL A 548 19.99 32.08 4.98
N GLU A 549 20.93 32.71 4.30
CA GLU A 549 21.98 33.52 4.92
C GLU A 549 21.71 34.97 4.59
N SER A 550 21.69 35.84 5.60
CA SER A 550 21.46 37.27 5.39
C SER A 550 22.23 38.10 6.40
N ASN A 551 22.60 39.28 5.94
CA ASN A 551 23.15 40.33 6.81
C ASN A 551 22.51 41.65 6.38
N PRO A 552 21.77 42.35 7.26
CA PRO A 552 21.12 43.62 6.94
C PRO A 552 22.09 44.63 6.32
N GLY A 553 21.75 45.16 5.14
CA GLY A 553 22.58 46.07 4.36
C GLY A 553 23.67 45.42 3.49
N HIS A 554 23.77 44.07 3.49
CA HIS A 554 24.80 43.32 2.73
C HIS A 554 24.25 42.21 1.86
N GLY A 555 22.94 42.17 1.64
CA GLY A 555 22.28 41.22 0.78
C GLY A 555 21.86 39.94 1.47
N ALA A 556 21.34 39.00 0.66
CA ALA A 556 20.91 37.68 1.11
C ALA A 556 21.27 36.56 0.12
N ARG A 557 21.54 35.39 0.68
CA ARG A 557 21.76 34.15 -0.08
C ARG A 557 20.74 33.08 0.32
N LEU A 558 20.02 32.59 -0.66
CA LEU A 558 19.11 31.45 -0.53
C LEU A 558 19.79 30.23 -1.14
N THR A 559 19.88 29.14 -0.38
CA THR A 559 20.37 27.86 -0.85
C THR A 559 19.27 26.82 -0.72
N ILE A 560 18.88 26.20 -1.81
CA ILE A 560 17.85 25.17 -1.90
C ILE A 560 18.51 23.87 -2.37
N GLU A 561 18.49 22.83 -1.53
CA GLU A 561 19.03 21.51 -1.82
C GLU A 561 17.89 20.51 -1.92
N VAL A 562 17.76 19.84 -3.06
CA VAL A 562 16.69 18.86 -3.31
C VAL A 562 17.32 17.49 -3.59
N PRO A 563 16.98 16.43 -2.83
CA PRO A 563 17.47 15.09 -3.09
C PRO A 563 16.84 14.53 -4.39
N LEU A 564 17.65 13.82 -5.17
CA LEU A 564 17.26 13.20 -6.45
C LEU A 564 17.15 11.66 -6.34
N GLY A 565 17.03 11.11 -5.12
CA GLY A 565 16.91 9.68 -4.84
C GLY A 565 15.53 9.10 -5.05
#